data_34728d3f12906667d39286a900a5e63c
#
_entry.id   34728d3f12906667d39286a900a5e63c
#
_cell.length_a   1.000
_cell.length_b   1.000
_cell.length_c   1.000
_cell.angle_alpha   90.00
_cell.angle_beta   90.00
_cell.angle_gamma   90.00
#
_symmetry.space_group_name_H-M   'P 1'
#
loop_
_entity.id
_entity.type
_entity.pdbx_description
1 polymer ?
#
loop_
_entity_poly.entity_id
_entity_poly.type
_entity_poly.pdbx_seq_one_letter_code
_entity_poly.pdbx_strand_id
1 'polypeptide(L)' 'MPVKLFAVTDETESKQAMGLLEEADIDYELIEPEATLMGYQVMFAVTGTRRTPVLCVDGKAYRGLEAVQSFFGTR' A
#
# COMPACT_ATOMS: atom_id res chain seq x y z
N MET A 1 -8.32 1.74 -13.63
CA MET A 1 -8.49 1.15 -12.29
C MET A 1 -7.54 1.84 -11.33
N PRO A 2 -8.03 2.54 -10.33
CA PRO A 2 -7.14 3.26 -9.41
C PRO A 2 -6.42 2.30 -8.49
N VAL A 3 -5.13 2.47 -8.40
CA VAL A 3 -4.28 1.69 -7.50
C VAL A 3 -3.55 2.66 -6.59
N LYS A 4 -3.65 2.44 -5.29
CA LYS A 4 -3.01 3.29 -4.29
C LYS A 4 -2.22 2.43 -3.32
N LEU A 5 -1.06 2.91 -2.92
CA LEU A 5 -0.23 2.22 -1.95
C LEU A 5 0.05 3.15 -0.79
N PHE A 6 -0.40 2.75 0.41
CA PHE A 6 0.00 3.43 1.64
C PHE A 6 1.31 2.83 2.10
N ALA A 7 2.34 3.63 2.18
CA ALA A 7 3.69 3.12 2.47
C ALA A 7 4.55 4.18 3.13
N VAL A 8 5.56 3.71 3.88
CA VAL A 8 6.62 4.53 4.45
C VAL A 8 7.87 4.23 3.64
N THR A 9 8.39 5.22 2.94
CA THR A 9 9.40 4.99 1.90
C THR A 9 10.73 4.43 2.40
N ASP A 10 11.05 4.58 3.68
CA ASP A 10 12.27 4.02 4.24
C ASP A 10 12.05 2.73 5.02
N GLU A 11 10.82 2.22 5.03
CA GLU A 11 10.48 0.95 5.67
C GLU A 11 10.75 -0.20 4.70
N THR A 12 11.40 -1.26 5.18
CA THR A 12 11.79 -2.39 4.33
C THR A 12 10.59 -3.04 3.63
N GLU A 13 9.52 -3.31 4.37
CA GLU A 13 8.35 -3.96 3.79
C GLU A 13 7.64 -3.07 2.78
N SER A 14 7.61 -1.75 3.04
CA SER A 14 7.05 -0.81 2.07
C SER A 14 7.87 -0.78 0.78
N LYS A 15 9.19 -0.82 0.90
CA LYS A 15 10.07 -0.87 -0.28
C LYS A 15 9.82 -2.13 -1.10
N GLN A 16 9.60 -3.25 -0.43
CA GLN A 16 9.31 -4.51 -1.11
C GLN A 16 7.98 -4.43 -1.86
N ALA A 17 6.96 -3.83 -1.24
CA ALA A 17 5.67 -3.66 -1.90
C ALA A 17 5.79 -2.75 -3.12
N MET A 18 6.54 -1.65 -3.00
CA MET A 18 6.77 -0.75 -4.13
C MET A 18 7.48 -1.48 -5.28
N GLY A 19 8.47 -2.31 -4.93
CA GLY A 19 9.19 -3.10 -5.93
C GLY A 19 8.30 -4.06 -6.69
N LEU A 20 7.38 -4.71 -5.99
CA LEU A 20 6.42 -5.62 -6.63
C LEU A 20 5.55 -4.91 -7.65
N LEU A 21 5.07 -3.72 -7.30
CA LEU A 21 4.25 -2.94 -8.22
C LEU A 21 5.05 -2.48 -9.44
N GLU A 22 6.28 -2.04 -9.22
CA GLU A 22 7.15 -1.57 -10.29
C GLU A 22 7.54 -2.71 -11.22
N GLU A 23 7.86 -3.88 -10.69
CA GLU A 23 8.20 -5.05 -11.50
C GLU A 23 7.01 -5.51 -12.34
N ALA A 24 5.79 -5.35 -11.82
CA ALA A 24 4.58 -5.72 -12.54
C ALA A 24 4.13 -4.63 -13.51
N ASP A 25 4.86 -3.52 -13.58
CA ASP A 25 4.54 -2.39 -14.43
C ASP A 25 3.15 -1.82 -14.15
N ILE A 26 2.80 -1.75 -12.87
CA ILE A 26 1.52 -1.22 -12.43
C ILE A 26 1.71 0.21 -11.97
N ASP A 27 0.98 1.14 -12.56
CA ASP A 27 0.96 2.52 -12.11
C ASP A 27 0.18 2.61 -10.80
N TYR A 28 0.74 3.32 -9.82
CA TYR A 28 0.08 3.48 -8.53
C TYR A 28 0.35 4.85 -7.96
N GLU A 29 -0.55 5.30 -7.10
CA GLU A 29 -0.36 6.53 -6.33
C GLU A 29 0.24 6.14 -4.98
N LEU A 30 1.39 6.73 -4.65
CA LEU A 30 2.02 6.51 -3.36
C LEU A 30 1.43 7.49 -2.34
N ILE A 31 0.91 6.97 -1.25
CA ILE A 31 0.37 7.79 -0.16
C ILE A 31 1.21 7.52 1.07
N GLU A 32 1.91 8.55 1.55
CA GLU A 32 2.77 8.44 2.72
C GLU A 32 2.03 8.98 3.93
N PRO A 33 1.59 8.12 4.86
CA PRO A 33 0.84 8.60 6.02
C PRO A 33 1.68 9.51 6.93
N GLU A 34 3.00 9.38 6.87
CA GLU A 34 3.88 10.25 7.65
C GLU A 34 4.00 11.66 7.07
N ALA A 35 3.56 11.86 5.84
CA ALA A 35 3.73 13.15 5.16
C ALA A 35 2.76 14.22 5.66
N THR A 36 1.68 13.83 6.33
CA THR A 36 0.70 14.79 6.85
C THR A 36 0.36 14.47 8.30
N LEU A 37 -0.14 15.50 9.00
CA LEU A 37 -0.47 15.39 10.41
C LEU A 37 -1.53 14.32 10.68
N MET A 38 -2.49 14.18 9.78
CA MET A 38 -3.61 13.25 9.96
C MET A 38 -3.48 11.99 9.10
N GLY A 39 -2.31 11.76 8.52
CA GLY A 39 -2.13 10.69 7.54
C GLY A 39 -2.49 9.31 8.05
N TYR A 40 -2.03 8.95 9.26
CA TYR A 40 -2.35 7.63 9.83
C TYR A 40 -3.82 7.50 10.20
N GLN A 41 -4.46 8.58 10.61
CA GLN A 41 -5.90 8.55 10.90
C GLN A 41 -6.71 8.33 9.64
N VAL A 42 -6.34 9.01 8.56
CA VAL A 42 -6.99 8.82 7.26
C VAL A 42 -6.77 7.38 6.76
N MET A 43 -5.55 6.91 6.86
CA MET A 43 -5.22 5.54 6.46
C MET A 43 -6.07 4.53 7.24
N PHE A 44 -6.17 4.69 8.55
CA PHE A 44 -6.98 3.78 9.36
C PHE A 44 -8.46 3.82 8.94
N ALA A 45 -8.99 5.01 8.67
CA ALA A 45 -10.38 5.15 8.26
C ALA A 45 -10.64 4.45 6.91
N VAL A 46 -9.68 4.50 6.00
CA VAL A 46 -9.82 3.92 4.66
C VAL A 46 -9.52 2.41 4.67
N THR A 47 -8.50 1.99 5.38
CA THR A 47 -7.98 0.62 5.27
C THR A 47 -8.24 -0.26 6.48
N GLY A 48 -8.62 0.32 7.61
CA GLY A 48 -8.84 -0.44 8.85
C GLY A 48 -7.56 -0.77 9.60
N THR A 49 -6.42 -0.24 9.20
CA THR A 49 -5.14 -0.49 9.86
C THR A 49 -4.26 0.74 9.80
N ARG A 50 -3.29 0.81 10.71
CA ARG A 50 -2.22 1.83 10.69
C ARG A 50 -0.87 1.23 10.30
N ARG A 51 -0.85 -0.03 9.91
CA ARG A 51 0.40 -0.70 9.50
C ARG A 51 0.57 -0.61 8.00
N THR A 52 1.73 -0.14 7.58
CA THR A 52 2.12 -0.13 6.17
C THR A 52 2.90 -1.40 5.84
N PRO A 53 2.94 -1.82 4.60
CA PRO A 53 2.24 -1.25 3.46
C PRO A 53 0.79 -1.74 3.37
N VAL A 54 -0.07 -0.93 2.74
CA VAL A 54 -1.42 -1.37 2.38
C VAL A 54 -1.67 -1.01 0.93
N LEU A 55 -2.00 -2.01 0.13
CA LEU A 55 -2.32 -1.82 -1.28
C LEU A 55 -3.82 -1.74 -1.44
N CYS A 56 -4.31 -0.68 -2.08
CA CYS A 56 -5.72 -0.52 -2.35
C CYS A 56 -5.95 -0.60 -3.85
N VAL A 57 -6.72 -1.59 -4.27
CA VAL A 57 -7.04 -1.82 -5.67
C VAL A 57 -8.55 -1.97 -5.77
N ASP A 58 -9.15 -1.05 -6.51
CA ASP A 58 -10.58 -1.16 -6.87
C ASP A 58 -11.45 -1.29 -5.62
N GLY A 59 -11.14 -0.54 -4.58
CA GLY A 59 -11.91 -0.52 -3.35
C GLY A 59 -11.56 -1.62 -2.36
N LYS A 60 -10.63 -2.51 -2.70
CA LYS A 60 -10.20 -3.59 -1.81
C LYS A 60 -8.83 -3.28 -1.22
N ALA A 61 -8.70 -3.48 0.09
CA ALA A 61 -7.44 -3.22 0.79
C ALA A 61 -6.70 -4.53 1.07
N TYR A 62 -5.42 -4.57 0.68
CA TYR A 62 -4.51 -5.68 0.97
C TYR A 62 -3.54 -5.17 2.03
N ARG A 63 -3.75 -5.61 3.27
CA ARG A 63 -3.06 -5.08 4.45
C ARG A 63 -1.82 -5.90 4.77
N GLY A 64 -0.68 -5.21 4.76
CA GLY A 64 0.60 -5.83 5.07
C GLY A 64 1.25 -6.46 3.86
N LEU A 65 2.56 -6.72 3.97
CA LEU A 65 3.33 -7.24 2.84
C LEU A 65 2.81 -8.61 2.37
N GLU A 66 2.42 -9.48 3.29
CA GLU A 66 1.91 -10.80 2.91
C GLU A 66 0.67 -10.69 2.04
N ALA A 67 -0.25 -9.78 2.39
CA ALA A 67 -1.45 -9.58 1.59
C ALA A 67 -1.12 -8.99 0.23
N VAL A 68 -0.15 -8.09 0.16
CA VAL A 68 0.31 -7.54 -1.11
C VAL A 68 0.91 -8.64 -1.97
N GLN A 69 1.75 -9.48 -1.39
CA GLN A 69 2.33 -10.61 -2.12
C GLN A 69 1.25 -11.57 -2.61
N SER A 70 0.23 -11.80 -1.80
CA SER A 70 -0.89 -12.66 -2.16
C SER A 70 -1.65 -12.11 -3.36
N PHE A 71 -1.83 -10.79 -3.43
CA PHE A 71 -2.45 -10.16 -4.58
C PHE A 71 -1.70 -10.51 -5.88
N PHE A 72 -0.37 -10.44 -5.85
CA PHE A 72 0.43 -10.78 -7.03
C PHE A 72 0.44 -12.27 -7.30
N GLY A 73 0.39 -13.10 -6.27
CA GLY A 73 0.41 -14.55 -6.43
C GLY A 73 -0.87 -15.11 -7.02
N THR A 74 -1.97 -14.38 -6.96
CA THR A 74 -3.27 -14.85 -7.48
C THR A 74 -3.60 -14.31 -8.87
N ARG A 75 -2.68 -13.60 -9.49
CA ARG A 75 -2.92 -12.97 -10.82
C ARG A 75 -2.62 -13.88 -11.97
#